data_eb0277733da982bccea4605154441c45
#
_entry.id   eb0277733da982bccea4605154441c45
#
_cell.length_a   1.000
_cell.length_b   1.000
_cell.length_c   1.000
_cell.angle_alpha   90.00
_cell.angle_beta   90.00
_cell.angle_gamma   90.00
#
_symmetry.space_group_name_H-M   'P 1'
#
loop_
_entity.id
_entity.type
_entity.pdbx_description
1 polymer ?
#
loop_
_entity_poly.entity_id
_entity_poly.type
_entity_poly.pdbx_seq_one_letter_code
_entity_poly.pdbx_strand_id
1 'polypeptide(L)'
;GETKPAEVLLKGDFVMKKAVTGAQRRRGFTLIELLVVIAIIAILVAMLIPAVSAARSAARNAQCKSNLRQFGISAHAFATSDPQSRFCSGAYDFRRDGCVDTWGWVADMVNQGAGTPMSMLCPGSTLVGSEKWNDLLGADTTDAKDGASASKLNSGACAAGGGFGGTTVLTTDRAAYVAANFLDKGYGTNYASSWYLVRSAPRTVLTGGVQVTTGSLKGQSGTKGALTQKILDNSKISSNLIPFHGCGAPGDIDEAILVADVGQYGTTGDQLAESFNDG
;
A
#
# COMPACT_ATOMS: atom_id res chain seq x y z
N GLY A 1 57.03 6.20 80.53
CA GLY A 1 57.80 7.38 80.19
C GLY A 1 57.00 8.15 79.13
N GLU A 2 56.36 9.18 79.53
CA GLU A 2 56.64 10.61 79.41
C GLU A 2 57.43 10.97 78.17
N THR A 3 56.83 11.75 77.28
CA THR A 3 57.02 13.21 77.23
C THR A 3 56.15 13.83 76.10
N LYS A 4 55.37 14.84 76.48
CA LYS A 4 55.01 15.99 75.63
C LYS A 4 56.30 16.79 75.35
N PRO A 5 56.36 17.65 74.35
CA PRO A 5 55.51 18.75 73.95
C PRO A 5 55.63 19.08 72.43
N ALA A 6 54.93 19.91 71.83
CA ALA A 6 54.98 21.35 71.76
C ALA A 6 53.99 21.86 70.68
N GLU A 7 53.20 22.76 71.10
CA GLU A 7 52.36 23.66 70.34
C GLU A 7 53.23 24.60 69.47
N VAL A 8 52.95 24.68 68.15
CA VAL A 8 53.42 25.78 67.32
C VAL A 8 52.22 26.42 66.65
N LEU A 9 51.78 27.52 67.19
CA LEU A 9 50.88 28.47 66.58
C LEU A 9 51.54 29.08 65.35
N LEU A 10 50.93 28.85 64.19
CA LEU A 10 51.15 29.70 63.02
C LEU A 10 49.87 30.41 62.70
N LYS A 11 49.77 31.68 63.13
CA LYS A 11 48.86 32.67 62.62
C LYS A 11 49.15 32.90 61.12
N GLY A 12 48.34 32.35 60.24
CA GLY A 12 48.35 32.71 58.84
C GLY A 12 47.09 33.56 58.56
N ASP A 13 47.33 34.86 58.43
CA ASP A 13 46.29 35.79 57.98
C ASP A 13 45.76 35.38 56.57
N PHE A 14 44.60 34.76 56.56
CA PHE A 14 43.93 34.42 55.31
C PHE A 14 43.21 35.67 54.81
N VAL A 15 43.90 36.46 53.98
CA VAL A 15 43.28 37.58 53.23
C VAL A 15 42.39 37.01 52.18
N MET A 16 41.05 36.99 52.43
CA MET A 16 40.05 36.73 51.42
C MET A 16 40.10 37.86 50.39
N LYS A 17 40.74 37.60 49.26
CA LYS A 17 40.50 38.41 48.05
C LYS A 17 39.06 38.24 47.60
N LYS A 18 38.22 39.25 47.87
CA LYS A 18 36.90 39.36 47.25
C LYS A 18 37.09 39.40 45.74
N ALA A 19 36.74 38.29 45.09
CA ALA A 19 36.56 38.26 43.63
C ALA A 19 35.39 39.19 43.29
N VAL A 20 35.70 40.33 42.71
CA VAL A 20 34.70 41.20 42.10
C VAL A 20 34.25 40.50 40.81
N THR A 21 33.21 39.72 40.95
CA THR A 21 32.47 39.20 39.75
C THR A 21 31.84 40.42 39.08
N GLY A 22 32.48 40.86 38.00
CA GLY A 22 31.89 41.88 37.12
C GLY A 22 30.55 41.37 36.65
N ALA A 23 29.46 41.97 37.11
CA ALA A 23 28.13 41.69 36.63
C ALA A 23 28.09 42.06 35.14
N GLN A 24 28.25 41.03 34.26
CA GLN A 24 27.97 41.22 32.85
C GLN A 24 26.50 41.68 32.75
N ARG A 25 26.29 42.94 32.39
CA ARG A 25 24.96 43.48 32.06
C ARG A 25 24.40 42.62 30.92
N ARG A 26 23.51 41.67 31.25
CA ARG A 26 22.71 40.97 30.27
C ARG A 26 21.87 42.04 29.57
N ARG A 27 22.15 42.31 28.30
CA ARG A 27 21.31 43.17 27.46
C ARG A 27 19.94 42.55 27.42
N GLY A 28 18.96 43.22 28.00
CA GLY A 28 17.55 42.82 27.89
C GLY A 28 17.10 42.94 26.44
N PHE A 29 16.38 41.92 25.97
CA PHE A 29 15.78 41.89 24.63
C PHE A 29 14.61 42.87 24.64
N THR A 30 14.52 43.76 23.67
CA THR A 30 13.38 44.71 23.56
C THR A 30 12.17 44.02 22.95
N LEU A 31 10.97 44.41 23.33
CA LEU A 31 9.73 43.85 22.80
C LEU A 31 9.64 44.07 21.27
N ILE A 32 10.18 45.16 20.77
CA ILE A 32 10.18 45.48 19.33
C ILE A 32 11.13 44.57 18.53
N GLU A 33 12.30 44.19 19.09
CA GLU A 33 13.22 43.27 18.45
C GLU A 33 12.56 41.90 18.30
N LEU A 34 11.83 41.43 19.32
CA LEU A 34 11.11 40.17 19.23
C LEU A 34 9.97 40.23 18.19
N LEU A 35 9.21 41.33 18.20
CA LEU A 35 8.06 41.53 17.30
C LEU A 35 8.48 41.57 15.83
N VAL A 36 9.59 42.24 15.50
CA VAL A 36 10.12 42.30 14.13
C VAL A 36 10.57 40.92 13.66
N VAL A 37 11.25 40.15 14.52
CA VAL A 37 11.70 38.81 14.16
C VAL A 37 10.53 37.87 13.86
N ILE A 38 9.49 37.85 14.71
CA ILE A 38 8.31 37.01 14.44
C ILE A 38 7.55 37.46 13.18
N ALA A 39 7.50 38.75 12.89
CA ALA A 39 6.87 39.26 11.68
C ALA A 39 7.61 38.77 10.42
N ILE A 40 8.93 38.83 10.41
CA ILE A 40 9.74 38.33 9.29
C ILE A 40 9.56 36.82 9.11
N ILE A 41 9.61 36.05 10.22
CA ILE A 41 9.40 34.58 10.16
C ILE A 41 7.99 34.28 9.64
N ALA A 42 6.96 35.00 10.07
CA ALA A 42 5.60 34.81 9.63
C ALA A 42 5.45 35.00 8.10
N ILE A 43 6.07 36.05 7.56
CA ILE A 43 6.05 36.33 6.11
C ILE A 43 6.77 35.21 5.34
N LEU A 44 7.94 34.78 5.80
CA LEU A 44 8.69 33.70 5.15
C LEU A 44 7.93 32.37 5.16
N VAL A 45 7.34 32.01 6.31
CA VAL A 45 6.54 30.79 6.46
C VAL A 45 5.29 30.84 5.58
N ALA A 46 4.61 32.01 5.51
CA ALA A 46 3.42 32.16 4.67
C ALA A 46 3.69 31.89 3.18
N MET A 47 4.88 32.23 2.69
CA MET A 47 5.30 31.93 1.31
C MET A 47 5.76 30.48 1.12
N LEU A 48 6.34 29.85 2.15
CA LEU A 48 6.89 28.49 2.09
C LEU A 48 5.81 27.41 2.13
N ILE A 49 4.74 27.58 2.93
CA ILE A 49 3.70 26.57 3.11
C ILE A 49 3.07 26.11 1.78
N PRO A 50 2.59 27.00 0.89
CA PRO A 50 1.99 26.56 -0.37
C PRO A 50 3.03 25.91 -1.31
N ALA A 51 4.25 26.39 -1.33
CA ALA A 51 5.32 25.84 -2.15
C ALA A 51 5.71 24.42 -1.71
N VAL A 52 5.84 24.19 -0.39
CA VAL A 52 6.14 22.85 0.16
C VAL A 52 4.98 21.88 -0.10
N SER A 53 3.73 22.32 0.03
CA SER A 53 2.56 21.48 -0.26
C SER A 53 2.53 21.03 -1.73
N ALA A 54 2.77 21.95 -2.67
CA ALA A 54 2.85 21.63 -4.10
C ALA A 54 4.01 20.67 -4.40
N ALA A 55 5.19 20.91 -3.81
CA ALA A 55 6.35 20.03 -3.98
C ALA A 55 6.10 18.62 -3.45
N ARG A 56 5.45 18.47 -2.29
CA ARG A 56 5.07 17.16 -1.73
C ARG A 56 4.08 16.42 -2.63
N SER A 57 3.08 17.12 -3.16
CA SER A 57 2.11 16.52 -4.09
C SER A 57 2.81 16.04 -5.37
N ALA A 58 3.69 16.83 -5.95
CA ALA A 58 4.48 16.45 -7.13
C ALA A 58 5.36 15.22 -6.86
N ALA A 59 6.02 15.17 -5.69
CA ALA A 59 6.85 14.03 -5.28
C ALA A 59 6.02 12.73 -5.13
N ARG A 60 4.84 12.81 -4.48
CA ARG A 60 3.92 11.66 -4.36
C ARG A 60 3.47 11.16 -5.74
N ASN A 61 3.11 12.06 -6.65
CA ASN A 61 2.72 11.72 -8.01
C ASN A 61 3.88 11.06 -8.79
N ALA A 62 5.10 11.55 -8.63
CA ALA A 62 6.28 10.93 -9.24
C ALA A 62 6.52 9.51 -8.71
N GLN A 63 6.35 9.29 -7.42
CA GLN A 63 6.46 7.97 -6.81
C GLN A 63 5.39 7.02 -7.32
N CYS A 64 4.11 7.45 -7.39
CA CYS A 64 3.02 6.63 -7.95
C CYS A 64 3.31 6.23 -9.40
N LYS A 65 3.79 7.16 -10.23
CA LYS A 65 4.17 6.86 -11.62
C LYS A 65 5.33 5.88 -11.70
N SER A 66 6.31 5.98 -10.80
CA SER A 66 7.43 5.04 -10.71
C SER A 66 6.93 3.63 -10.36
N ASN A 67 6.03 3.50 -9.40
CA ASN A 67 5.43 2.23 -9.00
C ASN A 67 4.64 1.60 -10.15
N LEU A 68 3.79 2.39 -10.83
CA LEU A 68 3.03 1.92 -12.00
C LEU A 68 3.94 1.45 -13.14
N ARG A 69 5.07 2.14 -13.35
CA ARG A 69 6.07 1.69 -14.33
C ARG A 69 6.66 0.34 -13.93
N GLN A 70 6.97 0.14 -12.65
CA GLN A 70 7.49 -1.13 -12.15
C GLN A 70 6.47 -2.27 -12.34
N PHE A 71 5.17 -2.02 -12.10
CA PHE A 71 4.10 -2.99 -12.36
C PHE A 71 4.03 -3.35 -13.85
N GLY A 72 4.14 -2.36 -14.74
CA GLY A 72 4.19 -2.62 -16.18
C GLY A 72 5.38 -3.48 -16.60
N ILE A 73 6.57 -3.20 -16.06
CA ILE A 73 7.77 -4.01 -16.31
C ILE A 73 7.58 -5.44 -15.83
N SER A 74 7.01 -5.63 -14.62
CA SER A 74 6.70 -6.94 -14.07
C SER A 74 5.71 -7.72 -14.93
N ALA A 75 4.64 -7.06 -15.41
CA ALA A 75 3.65 -7.68 -16.29
C ALA A 75 4.28 -8.17 -17.61
N HIS A 76 5.18 -7.38 -18.22
CA HIS A 76 5.91 -7.78 -19.41
C HIS A 76 6.89 -8.94 -19.11
N ALA A 77 7.57 -8.92 -17.98
CA ALA A 77 8.44 -10.03 -17.57
C ALA A 77 7.63 -11.33 -17.38
N PHE A 78 6.44 -11.23 -16.78
CA PHE A 78 5.53 -12.36 -16.65
C PHE A 78 5.12 -12.90 -18.02
N ALA A 79 4.74 -12.05 -18.95
CA ALA A 79 4.32 -12.45 -20.30
C ALA A 79 5.42 -13.21 -21.07
N THR A 80 6.70 -12.96 -20.80
CA THR A 80 7.81 -13.69 -21.43
C THR A 80 8.01 -15.08 -20.85
N SER A 81 7.63 -15.31 -19.60
CA SER A 81 7.78 -16.60 -18.91
C SER A 81 6.51 -17.45 -18.95
N ASP A 82 5.35 -16.85 -19.17
CA ASP A 82 4.07 -17.54 -19.18
C ASP A 82 3.84 -18.29 -20.51
N PRO A 83 3.47 -19.60 -20.47
CA PRO A 83 3.25 -20.40 -21.70
C PRO A 83 2.17 -19.85 -22.63
N GLN A 84 1.23 -19.06 -22.12
CA GLN A 84 0.17 -18.42 -22.87
C GLN A 84 0.47 -16.95 -23.22
N SER A 85 1.66 -16.47 -22.84
CA SER A 85 2.09 -15.07 -22.99
C SER A 85 1.08 -14.08 -22.42
N ARG A 86 0.52 -14.39 -21.24
CA ARG A 86 -0.37 -13.52 -20.48
C ARG A 86 0.43 -12.46 -19.74
N PHE A 87 -0.11 -11.26 -19.61
CA PHE A 87 0.52 -10.18 -18.83
C PHE A 87 0.32 -10.34 -17.31
N CYS A 88 -0.61 -11.18 -16.90
CA CYS A 88 -0.83 -11.59 -15.52
C CYS A 88 -1.64 -12.89 -15.47
N SER A 89 -1.68 -13.55 -14.33
CA SER A 89 -2.51 -14.74 -14.11
C SER A 89 -3.98 -14.42 -13.80
N GLY A 90 -4.28 -13.18 -13.40
CA GLY A 90 -5.62 -12.69 -13.07
C GLY A 90 -5.60 -11.38 -12.30
N ALA A 91 -6.75 -11.01 -11.74
CA ALA A 91 -6.91 -9.87 -10.85
C ALA A 91 -6.42 -10.18 -9.44
N TYR A 92 -6.26 -9.14 -8.62
CA TYR A 92 -6.13 -9.28 -7.18
C TYR A 92 -7.53 -9.47 -6.57
N ASP A 93 -8.07 -10.67 -6.71
CA ASP A 93 -9.43 -11.01 -6.30
C ASP A 93 -9.48 -12.48 -5.86
N PHE A 94 -9.55 -12.69 -4.54
CA PHE A 94 -9.56 -14.03 -3.95
C PHE A 94 -10.73 -14.87 -4.48
N ARG A 95 -11.91 -14.29 -4.55
CA ARG A 95 -13.13 -15.04 -4.89
C ARG A 95 -13.24 -15.38 -6.37
N ARG A 96 -12.81 -14.48 -7.25
CA ARG A 96 -12.95 -14.67 -8.70
C ARG A 96 -11.72 -15.29 -9.36
N ASP A 97 -10.52 -15.01 -8.86
CA ASP A 97 -9.27 -15.45 -9.49
C ASP A 97 -8.51 -16.51 -8.70
N GLY A 98 -8.73 -16.59 -7.38
CA GLY A 98 -8.09 -17.57 -6.51
C GLY A 98 -7.21 -16.95 -5.42
N CYS A 99 -6.46 -17.80 -4.73
CA CYS A 99 -5.62 -17.34 -3.61
C CYS A 99 -4.62 -16.28 -4.04
N VAL A 100 -4.59 -15.16 -3.33
CA VAL A 100 -3.86 -13.94 -3.71
C VAL A 100 -2.34 -14.04 -3.60
N ASP A 101 -1.81 -15.13 -3.04
CA ASP A 101 -0.38 -15.46 -3.04
C ASP A 101 0.03 -16.32 -4.24
N THR A 102 -0.95 -16.85 -4.97
CA THR A 102 -0.73 -17.79 -6.08
C THR A 102 -1.27 -17.23 -7.41
N TRP A 103 -2.37 -16.51 -7.37
CA TRP A 103 -3.09 -16.01 -8.53
C TRP A 103 -3.26 -14.49 -8.48
N GLY A 104 -3.21 -13.88 -9.65
CA GLY A 104 -3.37 -12.44 -9.83
C GLY A 104 -2.05 -11.70 -9.98
N TRP A 105 -2.11 -10.52 -10.56
CA TRP A 105 -0.93 -9.71 -10.91
C TRP A 105 -0.02 -9.38 -9.71
N VAL A 106 -0.60 -9.29 -8.49
CA VAL A 106 0.16 -9.07 -7.26
C VAL A 106 1.01 -10.31 -6.94
N ALA A 107 0.38 -11.50 -6.98
CA ALA A 107 1.09 -12.77 -6.80
C ALA A 107 2.19 -12.95 -7.85
N ASP A 108 1.88 -12.68 -9.11
CA ASP A 108 2.82 -12.80 -10.22
C ASP A 108 4.06 -11.93 -9.99
N MET A 109 3.88 -10.68 -9.53
CA MET A 109 4.97 -9.75 -9.26
C MET A 109 5.84 -10.19 -8.09
N VAL A 110 5.22 -10.59 -6.97
CA VAL A 110 5.93 -11.05 -5.77
C VAL A 110 6.69 -12.36 -6.06
N ASN A 111 6.03 -13.32 -6.69
CA ASN A 111 6.59 -14.64 -6.95
C ASN A 111 7.73 -14.63 -7.99
N GLN A 112 7.76 -13.65 -8.89
CA GLN A 112 8.88 -13.42 -9.79
C GLN A 112 10.05 -12.64 -9.14
N GLY A 113 9.87 -12.15 -7.92
CA GLY A 113 10.84 -11.26 -7.29
C GLY A 113 10.96 -9.89 -7.94
N ALA A 114 9.95 -9.46 -8.71
CA ALA A 114 9.94 -8.17 -9.40
C ALA A 114 9.57 -6.99 -8.48
N GLY A 115 9.19 -7.27 -7.25
CA GLY A 115 8.86 -6.30 -6.21
C GLY A 115 7.71 -6.79 -5.32
N THR A 116 7.45 -6.02 -4.27
CA THR A 116 6.38 -6.30 -3.30
C THR A 116 5.38 -5.14 -3.33
N PRO A 117 4.22 -5.28 -3.99
CA PRO A 117 3.24 -4.19 -4.13
C PRO A 117 2.81 -3.60 -2.78
N MET A 118 2.79 -4.40 -1.70
CA MET A 118 2.50 -3.92 -0.36
C MET A 118 3.51 -2.88 0.15
N SER A 119 4.77 -2.96 -0.24
CA SER A 119 5.79 -1.94 0.07
C SER A 119 5.78 -0.75 -0.89
N MET A 120 5.00 -0.84 -1.96
CA MET A 120 4.92 0.13 -3.05
C MET A 120 3.57 0.83 -3.11
N LEU A 121 2.86 0.96 -1.98
CA LEU A 121 1.55 1.61 -1.93
C LEU A 121 1.61 3.03 -2.51
N CYS A 122 0.49 3.48 -3.10
CA CYS A 122 0.37 4.83 -3.65
C CYS A 122 0.42 5.87 -2.52
N PRO A 123 1.49 6.68 -2.41
CA PRO A 123 1.63 7.65 -1.33
C PRO A 123 0.70 8.87 -1.49
N GLY A 124 0.03 8.98 -2.63
CA GLY A 124 -0.99 9.99 -2.88
C GLY A 124 -2.39 9.57 -2.43
N SER A 125 -2.58 8.29 -2.09
CA SER A 125 -3.84 7.75 -1.60
C SER A 125 -3.83 7.62 -0.08
N THR A 126 -4.97 7.84 0.56
CA THR A 126 -5.20 7.58 1.99
C THR A 126 -5.69 6.16 2.26
N LEU A 127 -5.92 5.39 1.20
CA LEU A 127 -6.45 4.03 1.27
C LEU A 127 -5.34 3.08 1.70
N VAL A 128 -5.60 2.29 2.73
CA VAL A 128 -4.58 1.42 3.36
C VAL A 128 -4.29 0.16 2.55
N GLY A 129 -5.26 -0.33 1.79
CA GLY A 129 -5.15 -1.55 0.99
C GLY A 129 -6.33 -1.72 0.05
N SER A 130 -6.53 -2.92 -0.49
CA SER A 130 -7.66 -3.27 -1.33
C SER A 130 -8.80 -3.85 -0.50
N GLU A 131 -10.05 -3.58 -0.89
CA GLU A 131 -11.26 -4.18 -0.33
C GLU A 131 -11.22 -5.72 -0.31
N LYS A 132 -10.45 -6.32 -1.21
CA LYS A 132 -10.26 -7.78 -1.28
C LYS A 132 -9.56 -8.38 -0.05
N TRP A 133 -9.05 -7.55 0.86
CA TRP A 133 -8.66 -8.02 2.19
C TRP A 133 -9.86 -8.50 3.00
N ASN A 134 -11.01 -7.85 2.84
CA ASN A 134 -12.25 -8.27 3.50
C ASN A 134 -12.68 -9.68 3.05
N ASP A 135 -12.49 -10.03 1.77
CA ASP A 135 -12.72 -11.40 1.28
C ASP A 135 -11.79 -12.43 1.95
N LEU A 136 -10.51 -12.09 2.16
CA LEU A 136 -9.56 -12.94 2.88
C LEU A 136 -9.94 -13.11 4.35
N LEU A 137 -10.48 -12.07 4.97
CA LEU A 137 -10.99 -12.08 6.34
C LEU A 137 -12.28 -12.89 6.48
N GLY A 138 -12.99 -13.12 5.37
CA GLY A 138 -14.23 -13.90 5.33
C GLY A 138 -15.49 -13.07 5.25
N ALA A 139 -15.38 -11.76 5.03
CA ALA A 139 -16.50 -10.95 4.56
C ALA A 139 -16.77 -11.25 3.08
N ASP A 140 -17.93 -10.84 2.58
CA ASP A 140 -18.30 -11.00 1.17
C ASP A 140 -18.35 -9.62 0.51
N THR A 141 -17.31 -9.28 -0.23
CA THR A 141 -17.23 -8.04 -1.01
C THR A 141 -17.35 -8.32 -2.51
N THR A 142 -17.65 -9.56 -2.87
CA THR A 142 -17.70 -10.00 -4.26
C THR A 142 -18.96 -10.78 -4.51
N ASP A 143 -19.88 -10.24 -5.32
CA ASP A 143 -21.04 -10.98 -5.81
C ASP A 143 -20.56 -12.12 -6.74
N ALA A 144 -20.31 -13.29 -6.14
CA ALA A 144 -19.53 -14.38 -6.73
C ALA A 144 -20.39 -15.25 -7.66
N LYS A 145 -20.95 -14.68 -8.73
CA LYS A 145 -21.65 -15.47 -9.76
C LYS A 145 -20.69 -16.30 -10.61
N ASP A 146 -19.41 -15.88 -10.74
CA ASP A 146 -18.36 -16.55 -11.51
C ASP A 146 -17.11 -16.73 -10.68
N GLY A 147 -17.23 -17.44 -9.55
CA GLY A 147 -16.12 -17.70 -8.63
C GLY A 147 -14.97 -18.50 -9.25
N ALA A 148 -13.80 -18.36 -8.68
CA ALA A 148 -12.67 -19.21 -9.01
C ALA A 148 -12.97 -20.67 -8.71
N SER A 149 -12.33 -21.57 -9.45
CA SER A 149 -12.43 -23.01 -9.17
C SER A 149 -11.92 -23.35 -7.76
N ALA A 150 -12.46 -24.40 -7.16
CA ALA A 150 -12.05 -24.85 -5.84
C ALA A 150 -10.52 -25.09 -5.75
N SER A 151 -9.89 -25.55 -6.84
CA SER A 151 -8.45 -25.75 -6.91
C SER A 151 -7.65 -24.43 -6.79
N LYS A 152 -8.18 -23.32 -7.32
CA LYS A 152 -7.56 -22.00 -7.20
C LYS A 152 -7.80 -21.38 -5.83
N LEU A 153 -9.02 -21.51 -5.28
CA LEU A 153 -9.34 -21.03 -3.94
C LEU A 153 -8.56 -21.77 -2.85
N ASN A 154 -8.31 -23.06 -3.03
CA ASN A 154 -7.56 -23.91 -2.13
C ASN A 154 -6.10 -24.08 -2.60
N SER A 155 -5.42 -23.00 -2.97
CA SER A 155 -4.00 -22.98 -3.30
C SER A 155 -3.21 -22.15 -2.28
N GLY A 156 -1.90 -22.29 -2.26
CA GLY A 156 -1.00 -21.49 -1.43
C GLY A 156 -1.41 -21.46 0.06
N ALA A 157 -1.30 -20.30 0.66
CA ALA A 157 -1.67 -20.07 2.06
C ALA A 157 -3.17 -20.22 2.31
N CYS A 158 -4.01 -20.07 1.29
CA CYS A 158 -5.45 -20.28 1.44
C CYS A 158 -5.81 -21.74 1.71
N ALA A 159 -4.98 -22.69 1.29
CA ALA A 159 -5.18 -24.12 1.51
C ALA A 159 -4.61 -24.64 2.85
N ALA A 160 -3.69 -23.91 3.46
CA ALA A 160 -2.96 -24.36 4.63
C ALA A 160 -3.89 -24.72 5.81
N GLY A 161 -3.62 -25.83 6.49
CA GLY A 161 -4.32 -26.25 7.69
C GLY A 161 -5.84 -26.52 7.51
N GLY A 162 -6.26 -26.93 6.31
CA GLY A 162 -7.68 -27.12 6.00
C GLY A 162 -8.43 -25.85 5.58
N GLY A 163 -7.67 -24.83 5.23
CA GLY A 163 -8.13 -23.50 4.83
C GLY A 163 -7.69 -22.39 5.78
N PHE A 164 -6.86 -21.49 5.28
CA PHE A 164 -6.34 -20.35 6.05
C PHE A 164 -5.80 -20.71 7.45
N GLY A 165 -5.01 -21.78 7.54
CA GLY A 165 -4.46 -22.25 8.80
C GLY A 165 -5.49 -22.81 9.79
N GLY A 166 -6.71 -23.15 9.33
CA GLY A 166 -7.82 -23.59 10.18
C GLY A 166 -8.47 -22.46 11.00
N THR A 167 -8.19 -21.20 10.68
CA THR A 167 -8.76 -20.05 11.39
C THR A 167 -10.22 -19.81 11.00
N THR A 168 -11.03 -19.39 11.96
CA THR A 168 -12.44 -19.02 11.73
C THR A 168 -12.51 -17.62 11.10
N VAL A 169 -13.45 -17.45 10.15
CA VAL A 169 -13.71 -16.17 9.48
C VAL A 169 -14.09 -15.07 10.47
N LEU A 170 -13.73 -13.84 10.17
CA LEU A 170 -14.03 -12.63 10.95
C LEU A 170 -13.54 -12.69 12.40
N THR A 171 -12.47 -13.43 12.69
CA THR A 171 -11.82 -13.47 13.99
C THR A 171 -10.45 -12.78 13.96
N THR A 172 -9.95 -12.44 15.15
CA THR A 172 -8.59 -11.91 15.33
C THR A 172 -7.53 -12.89 14.83
N ASP A 173 -7.75 -14.20 14.99
CA ASP A 173 -6.83 -15.23 14.49
C ASP A 173 -6.78 -15.26 12.96
N ARG A 174 -7.93 -15.08 12.29
CA ARG A 174 -7.98 -14.94 10.83
C ARG A 174 -7.27 -13.68 10.39
N ALA A 175 -7.48 -12.56 11.06
CA ALA A 175 -6.82 -11.30 10.75
C ALA A 175 -5.29 -11.40 10.94
N ALA A 176 -4.83 -11.99 12.02
CA ALA A 176 -3.41 -12.26 12.24
C ALA A 176 -2.83 -13.22 11.18
N TYR A 177 -3.57 -14.25 10.80
CA TYR A 177 -3.17 -15.15 9.72
C TYR A 177 -3.03 -14.41 8.38
N VAL A 178 -3.99 -13.57 8.03
CA VAL A 178 -3.97 -12.75 6.81
C VAL A 178 -2.77 -11.82 6.82
N ALA A 179 -2.53 -11.10 7.91
CA ALA A 179 -1.37 -10.22 8.05
C ALA A 179 -0.06 -10.99 7.82
N ALA A 180 0.16 -12.09 8.55
CA ALA A 180 1.41 -12.84 8.51
C ALA A 180 1.67 -13.61 7.20
N ASN A 181 0.62 -14.14 6.56
CA ASN A 181 0.79 -15.00 5.39
C ASN A 181 0.61 -14.29 4.05
N PHE A 182 -0.03 -13.13 4.04
CA PHE A 182 -0.21 -12.35 2.82
C PHE A 182 0.46 -10.99 2.90
N LEU A 183 0.13 -10.14 3.87
CA LEU A 183 0.58 -8.74 3.87
C LEU A 183 2.07 -8.62 4.21
N ASP A 184 2.57 -9.34 5.22
CA ASP A 184 3.99 -9.37 5.57
C ASP A 184 4.86 -9.92 4.45
N LYS A 185 4.28 -10.81 3.61
CA LYS A 185 4.96 -11.38 2.43
C LYS A 185 4.82 -10.51 1.18
N GLY A 186 4.11 -9.38 1.27
CA GLY A 186 4.00 -8.42 0.18
C GLY A 186 2.78 -8.58 -0.73
N TYR A 187 1.89 -9.54 -0.45
CA TYR A 187 0.67 -9.79 -1.24
C TYR A 187 -0.47 -8.86 -0.82
N GLY A 188 -0.25 -7.57 -0.97
CA GLY A 188 -1.23 -6.52 -0.71
C GLY A 188 -1.00 -5.32 -1.61
N THR A 189 -2.03 -4.50 -1.84
CA THR A 189 -1.94 -3.33 -2.69
C THR A 189 -3.10 -2.36 -2.43
N ASN A 190 -2.90 -1.08 -2.73
CA ASN A 190 -3.94 -0.08 -2.90
C ASN A 190 -4.02 0.44 -4.35
N TYR A 191 -3.40 -0.30 -5.27
CA TYR A 191 -3.56 -0.10 -6.71
C TYR A 191 -4.59 -1.08 -7.25
N ALA A 192 -5.23 -0.69 -8.34
CA ALA A 192 -6.16 -1.51 -9.08
C ALA A 192 -5.59 -1.90 -10.44
N SER A 193 -5.90 -3.10 -10.90
CA SER A 193 -5.65 -3.51 -12.27
C SER A 193 -6.79 -3.06 -13.18
N SER A 194 -6.48 -2.68 -14.40
CA SER A 194 -7.55 -2.40 -15.34
C SER A 194 -8.31 -3.67 -15.71
N TRP A 195 -9.59 -3.50 -16.02
CA TRP A 195 -10.43 -4.58 -16.52
C TRP A 195 -9.84 -5.22 -17.80
N TYR A 196 -9.27 -4.41 -18.69
CA TYR A 196 -8.64 -4.89 -19.92
C TYR A 196 -7.46 -5.81 -19.69
N LEU A 197 -6.70 -5.57 -18.62
CA LEU A 197 -5.56 -6.41 -18.26
C LEU A 197 -6.01 -7.79 -17.78
N VAL A 198 -7.04 -7.85 -16.95
CA VAL A 198 -7.43 -9.07 -16.22
C VAL A 198 -8.64 -9.81 -16.83
N ARG A 199 -9.45 -9.12 -17.61
CA ARG A 199 -10.68 -9.63 -18.24
C ARG A 199 -10.75 -9.26 -19.71
N SER A 200 -9.71 -9.54 -20.47
CA SER A 200 -9.63 -9.17 -21.88
C SER A 200 -10.65 -9.94 -22.73
N ALA A 201 -11.10 -9.29 -23.79
CA ALA A 201 -11.92 -9.82 -24.87
C ALA A 201 -13.18 -10.59 -24.41
N PRO A 202 -14.38 -9.96 -24.49
CA PRO A 202 -15.63 -10.64 -24.19
C PRO A 202 -15.79 -11.93 -25.00
N ARG A 203 -16.33 -12.97 -24.40
CA ARG A 203 -16.77 -14.16 -25.14
C ARG A 203 -18.12 -13.84 -25.74
N THR A 204 -18.23 -13.98 -27.05
CA THR A 204 -19.48 -13.75 -27.79
C THR A 204 -19.88 -15.00 -28.56
N VAL A 205 -21.19 -15.21 -28.66
CA VAL A 205 -21.82 -16.20 -29.56
C VAL A 205 -22.71 -15.50 -30.55
N LEU A 206 -22.82 -16.06 -31.72
CA LEU A 206 -23.73 -15.56 -32.74
C LEU A 206 -25.13 -16.14 -32.49
N THR A 207 -26.07 -15.30 -32.09
CA THR A 207 -27.47 -15.68 -31.86
C THR A 207 -28.37 -14.84 -32.78
N GLY A 208 -29.07 -15.49 -33.71
CA GLY A 208 -29.91 -14.78 -34.66
C GLY A 208 -29.19 -13.77 -35.56
N GLY A 209 -27.90 -14.00 -35.86
CA GLY A 209 -27.09 -13.08 -36.68
C GLY A 209 -26.45 -11.92 -35.87
N VAL A 210 -26.70 -11.84 -34.57
CA VAL A 210 -26.16 -10.81 -33.69
C VAL A 210 -25.12 -11.43 -32.72
N GLN A 211 -23.98 -10.77 -32.52
CA GLN A 211 -23.03 -11.18 -31.48
C GLN A 211 -23.56 -10.79 -30.11
N VAL A 212 -23.81 -11.79 -29.27
CA VAL A 212 -24.24 -11.60 -27.88
C VAL A 212 -23.15 -12.08 -26.93
N THR A 213 -22.89 -11.34 -25.86
CA THR A 213 -21.93 -11.75 -24.80
C THR A 213 -22.50 -12.94 -24.03
N THR A 214 -21.64 -13.92 -23.76
CA THR A 214 -21.98 -15.07 -22.91
C THR A 214 -21.39 -14.91 -21.54
N GLY A 215 -22.15 -15.19 -20.48
CA GLY A 215 -21.68 -15.10 -19.09
C GLY A 215 -21.46 -13.68 -18.58
N SER A 216 -20.94 -13.60 -17.37
CA SER A 216 -20.62 -12.33 -16.73
C SER A 216 -19.31 -11.74 -17.26
N LEU A 217 -19.31 -10.47 -17.63
CA LEU A 217 -18.08 -9.75 -18.01
C LEU A 217 -17.19 -9.47 -16.79
N LYS A 218 -17.72 -9.52 -15.59
CA LYS A 218 -16.96 -9.40 -14.33
C LYS A 218 -16.15 -10.66 -14.02
N GLY A 219 -16.61 -11.83 -14.49
CA GLY A 219 -16.02 -13.14 -14.26
C GLY A 219 -15.20 -13.68 -15.43
N GLN A 220 -14.72 -14.91 -15.25
CA GLN A 220 -13.93 -15.61 -16.26
C GLN A 220 -14.82 -16.29 -17.33
N SER A 221 -16.11 -16.53 -17.05
CA SER A 221 -17.02 -17.21 -17.98
C SER A 221 -17.35 -16.35 -19.20
N GLY A 222 -17.54 -15.05 -19.00
CA GLY A 222 -17.90 -14.10 -20.05
C GLY A 222 -16.70 -13.49 -20.80
N THR A 223 -15.46 -13.80 -20.41
CA THR A 223 -14.25 -13.23 -21.01
C THR A 223 -13.22 -14.30 -21.37
N LYS A 224 -12.18 -13.92 -22.10
CA LYS A 224 -11.05 -14.79 -22.41
C LYS A 224 -10.00 -14.83 -21.28
N GLY A 225 -10.25 -14.13 -20.17
CA GLY A 225 -9.34 -14.02 -19.04
C GLY A 225 -8.31 -12.90 -19.21
N ALA A 226 -7.14 -13.07 -18.64
CA ALA A 226 -6.09 -12.07 -18.66
C ALA A 226 -5.60 -11.75 -20.09
N LEU A 227 -5.18 -10.52 -20.32
CA LEU A 227 -4.64 -10.03 -21.57
C LEU A 227 -3.41 -10.85 -21.97
N THR A 228 -3.38 -11.30 -23.21
CA THR A 228 -2.24 -12.00 -23.82
C THR A 228 -1.58 -11.13 -24.87
N GLN A 229 -0.29 -11.40 -25.14
CA GLN A 229 0.44 -10.71 -26.23
C GLN A 229 -0.31 -10.84 -27.55
N LYS A 230 -0.87 -12.03 -27.83
CA LYS A 230 -1.65 -12.29 -29.05
C LYS A 230 -2.91 -11.42 -29.18
N ILE A 231 -3.61 -11.18 -28.06
CA ILE A 231 -4.78 -10.29 -28.05
C ILE A 231 -4.35 -8.84 -28.28
N LEU A 232 -3.24 -8.44 -27.66
CA LEU A 232 -2.67 -7.10 -27.80
C LEU A 232 -2.26 -6.83 -29.24
N ASP A 233 -1.50 -7.74 -29.86
CA ASP A 233 -0.99 -7.61 -31.24
C ASP A 233 -2.12 -7.59 -32.30
N ASN A 234 -3.22 -8.28 -32.02
CA ASN A 234 -4.39 -8.30 -32.90
C ASN A 234 -5.42 -7.19 -32.60
N SER A 235 -5.14 -6.35 -31.59
CA SER A 235 -6.04 -5.26 -31.22
C SER A 235 -6.02 -4.14 -32.26
N LYS A 236 -7.21 -3.58 -32.56
CA LYS A 236 -7.32 -2.35 -33.36
C LYS A 236 -7.02 -1.10 -32.55
N ILE A 237 -6.91 -1.23 -31.23
CA ILE A 237 -6.57 -0.15 -30.32
C ILE A 237 -5.06 -0.16 -30.11
N SER A 238 -4.42 1.00 -30.22
CA SER A 238 -2.99 1.13 -29.97
C SER A 238 -2.66 0.71 -28.54
N SER A 239 -1.61 -0.07 -28.34
CA SER A 239 -1.21 -0.63 -27.03
C SER A 239 -0.95 0.43 -25.96
N ASN A 240 -0.53 1.64 -26.37
CA ASN A 240 -0.31 2.75 -25.45
C ASN A 240 -1.62 3.35 -24.87
N LEU A 241 -2.77 2.99 -25.41
CA LEU A 241 -4.08 3.39 -24.92
C LEU A 241 -4.73 2.35 -23.99
N ILE A 242 -4.11 1.20 -23.81
CA ILE A 242 -4.61 0.14 -22.93
C ILE A 242 -3.98 0.31 -21.55
N PRO A 243 -4.72 0.78 -20.54
CA PRO A 243 -4.19 0.93 -19.20
C PRO A 243 -3.97 -0.46 -18.58
N PHE A 244 -2.86 -0.64 -17.84
CA PHE A 244 -2.62 -1.88 -17.08
C PHE A 244 -3.04 -1.71 -15.62
N HIS A 245 -2.54 -0.66 -14.96
CA HIS A 245 -2.78 -0.41 -13.54
C HIS A 245 -3.06 1.07 -13.30
N GLY A 246 -3.76 1.35 -12.22
CA GLY A 246 -4.02 2.70 -11.72
C GLY A 246 -4.01 2.73 -10.19
N CYS A 247 -3.96 3.93 -9.61
CA CYS A 247 -4.23 4.07 -8.19
C CYS A 247 -5.70 3.68 -7.95
N GLY A 248 -5.96 2.89 -6.91
CA GLY A 248 -7.31 2.53 -6.52
C GLY A 248 -8.12 3.77 -6.11
N ALA A 249 -9.38 3.82 -6.50
CA ALA A 249 -10.36 4.77 -6.00
C ALA A 249 -10.88 4.30 -4.64
N PRO A 250 -11.46 5.18 -3.81
CA PRO A 250 -12.25 4.73 -2.66
C PRO A 250 -13.38 3.83 -3.14
N GLY A 251 -13.48 2.64 -2.55
CA GLY A 251 -14.57 1.72 -2.86
C GLY A 251 -15.88 2.08 -2.14
N ASP A 252 -16.89 1.27 -2.36
CA ASP A 252 -18.22 1.44 -1.78
C ASP A 252 -18.17 1.37 -0.25
N ILE A 253 -18.99 2.20 0.39
CA ILE A 253 -18.98 2.37 1.85
C ILE A 253 -19.37 1.09 2.60
N ASP A 254 -20.11 0.21 1.96
CA ASP A 254 -20.58 -1.04 2.55
C ASP A 254 -19.57 -2.19 2.39
N GLU A 255 -18.66 -2.12 1.40
CA GLU A 255 -17.74 -3.20 1.05
C GLU A 255 -16.28 -2.84 1.29
N ALA A 256 -15.92 -1.58 1.08
CA ALA A 256 -14.54 -1.10 1.12
C ALA A 256 -14.14 -0.48 2.47
N ILE A 257 -14.75 -0.94 3.55
CA ILE A 257 -14.36 -0.61 4.92
C ILE A 257 -13.77 -1.86 5.57
N LEU A 258 -12.56 -1.74 6.11
CA LEU A 258 -11.87 -2.86 6.74
C LEU A 258 -12.66 -3.40 7.93
N VAL A 259 -12.97 -4.69 7.89
CA VAL A 259 -13.87 -5.35 8.87
C VAL A 259 -13.14 -5.86 10.11
N ALA A 260 -11.82 -5.98 10.10
CA ALA A 260 -11.02 -6.43 11.23
C ALA A 260 -9.60 -5.86 11.17
N ASP A 261 -8.96 -5.69 12.33
CA ASP A 261 -7.60 -5.20 12.43
C ASP A 261 -6.59 -6.19 11.83
N VAL A 262 -5.81 -5.76 10.86
CA VAL A 262 -4.78 -6.57 10.18
C VAL A 262 -3.36 -6.14 10.59
N GLY A 263 -3.14 -6.06 11.89
CA GLY A 263 -1.84 -5.68 12.47
C GLY A 263 -1.45 -4.23 12.12
N GLN A 264 -0.23 -4.05 11.63
CA GLN A 264 0.30 -2.72 11.28
C GLN A 264 -0.26 -2.15 9.97
N TYR A 265 -1.03 -2.92 9.20
CA TYR A 265 -1.47 -2.56 7.85
C TYR A 265 -2.80 -1.82 7.80
N GLY A 266 -3.65 -2.03 8.80
CA GLY A 266 -4.93 -1.33 8.89
C GLY A 266 -5.72 -1.71 10.13
N THR A 267 -6.59 -0.80 10.53
CA THR A 267 -7.51 -0.95 11.65
C THR A 267 -8.95 -1.01 11.15
N THR A 268 -9.80 -1.66 11.91
CA THR A 268 -11.25 -1.74 11.62
C THR A 268 -11.83 -0.35 11.39
N GLY A 269 -12.49 -0.16 10.27
CA GLY A 269 -13.04 1.14 9.85
C GLY A 269 -12.16 1.93 8.88
N ASP A 270 -10.94 1.49 8.61
CA ASP A 270 -10.10 2.11 7.58
C ASP A 270 -10.70 1.92 6.19
N GLN A 271 -10.60 2.95 5.36
CA GLN A 271 -11.11 2.91 4.00
C GLN A 271 -10.12 2.17 3.07
N LEU A 272 -10.68 1.30 2.25
CA LEU A 272 -9.97 0.46 1.29
C LEU A 272 -10.18 0.96 -0.15
N ALA A 273 -9.27 0.56 -1.02
CA ALA A 273 -9.36 0.80 -2.44
C ALA A 273 -10.28 -0.25 -3.09
N GLU A 274 -11.16 0.23 -3.95
CA GLU A 274 -11.94 -0.63 -4.84
C GLU A 274 -11.02 -1.36 -5.83
N SER A 275 -11.37 -2.61 -6.14
CA SER A 275 -10.78 -3.31 -7.27
C SER A 275 -11.55 -2.95 -8.55
N PHE A 276 -10.88 -2.72 -9.68
CA PHE A 276 -11.53 -2.43 -10.96
C PHE A 276 -12.48 -3.54 -11.45
N ASN A 277 -12.55 -4.65 -10.74
CA ASN A 277 -13.39 -5.78 -11.11
C ASN A 277 -14.77 -5.78 -10.50
N ASP A 278 -15.07 -4.86 -9.61
CA ASP A 278 -16.33 -4.83 -8.87
C ASP A 278 -17.26 -3.70 -9.29
N GLY A 279 -17.09 -3.16 -10.42
CA GLY A 279 -18.03 -2.18 -10.99
C GLY A 279 -19.33 -2.80 -11.49
#